data_98811c2586455fe312a03e207d4dce2f
#
_entry.id   98811c2586455fe312a03e207d4dce2f
#
_cell.length_a   1.000
_cell.length_b   1.000
_cell.length_c   1.000
_cell.angle_alpha   90.00
_cell.angle_beta   90.00
_cell.angle_gamma   90.00
#
_symmetry.space_group_name_H-M   'P 1'
#
loop_
_entity.id
_entity.type
_entity.pdbx_description
1 polymer ?
#
loop_
_entity_poly.entity_id
_entity_poly.type
_entity_poly.pdbx_seq_one_letter_code
_entity_poly.pdbx_strand_id
1 'polypeptide(L)'
;MSILVGKKAPSFSASAVIKGGQIIADYSLDQFVGEKPVLFFFYPMDFTFVCPTELFAFQNKLAEFEARGVEVVACSTDTEQSHWGWLQMDKSEGGIKGITYPLVADTSKTISANFGVLAGDYELDENDNMCATGPMIAYRGLFLIDKNGIVQHQIVNNFPLGRNVDE
;
A
#
# COMPACT_ATOMS: atom_id res chain seq x y z
N MET A 1 11.19 3.24 13.50
CA MET A 1 10.91 2.32 12.38
C MET A 1 11.44 0.96 12.75
N SER A 2 10.62 -0.06 12.69
CA SER A 2 11.05 -1.44 12.98
C SER A 2 11.32 -2.19 11.68
N ILE A 3 12.37 -3.04 11.72
CA ILE A 3 12.65 -3.97 10.64
C ILE A 3 11.74 -5.19 10.83
N LEU A 4 10.96 -5.52 9.80
CA LEU A 4 10.05 -6.65 9.78
C LEU A 4 10.65 -7.91 9.14
N VAL A 5 11.80 -7.80 8.49
CA VAL A 5 12.46 -8.94 7.84
C VAL A 5 12.68 -10.07 8.85
N GLY A 6 12.26 -11.28 8.49
CA GLY A 6 12.29 -12.46 9.35
C GLY A 6 11.13 -12.58 10.33
N LYS A 7 10.22 -11.61 10.35
CA LYS A 7 9.05 -11.61 11.24
C LYS A 7 7.77 -11.84 10.46
N LYS A 8 6.73 -12.27 11.16
CA LYS A 8 5.39 -12.38 10.59
C LYS A 8 4.88 -11.00 10.22
N ALA A 9 4.34 -10.85 9.01
CA ALA A 9 3.71 -9.61 8.58
C ALA A 9 2.50 -9.29 9.48
N PRO A 10 2.31 -8.00 9.86
CA PRO A 10 1.13 -7.60 10.63
C PRO A 10 -0.17 -7.94 9.90
N SER A 11 -1.10 -8.59 10.61
CA SER A 11 -2.44 -8.89 10.07
C SER A 11 -3.33 -7.65 10.09
N PHE A 12 -4.23 -7.56 9.12
CA PHE A 12 -5.25 -6.52 9.08
C PHE A 12 -6.49 -6.99 8.32
N SER A 13 -7.59 -6.28 8.54
CA SER A 13 -8.80 -6.34 7.71
C SER A 13 -9.24 -4.92 7.43
N ALA A 14 -9.36 -4.56 6.17
CA ALA A 14 -9.68 -3.19 5.75
C ALA A 14 -10.46 -3.17 4.45
N SER A 15 -11.12 -2.04 4.15
CA SER A 15 -11.73 -1.83 2.85
C SER A 15 -10.67 -1.78 1.76
N ALA A 16 -11.00 -2.26 0.59
CA ALA A 16 -10.13 -2.21 -0.58
C ALA A 16 -10.95 -2.08 -1.86
N VAL A 17 -10.30 -1.60 -2.92
CA VAL A 17 -10.86 -1.64 -4.27
C VAL A 17 -10.09 -2.69 -5.06
N ILE A 18 -10.79 -3.68 -5.58
CA ILE A 18 -10.22 -4.77 -6.36
C ILE A 18 -10.72 -4.72 -7.81
N LYS A 19 -10.00 -5.39 -8.70
CA LYS A 19 -10.38 -5.53 -10.13
C LYS A 19 -10.70 -4.20 -10.83
N GLY A 20 -10.03 -3.13 -10.42
CA GLY A 20 -10.19 -1.81 -11.03
C GLY A 20 -11.47 -1.04 -10.66
N GLY A 21 -12.30 -1.55 -9.75
CA GLY A 21 -13.52 -0.81 -9.40
C GLY A 21 -14.48 -1.48 -8.43
N GLN A 22 -14.19 -2.66 -7.93
CA GLN A 22 -15.07 -3.34 -6.96
C GLN A 22 -14.62 -3.03 -5.54
N ILE A 23 -15.44 -2.36 -4.76
CA ILE A 23 -15.19 -2.09 -3.34
C ILE A 23 -15.61 -3.30 -2.50
N ILE A 24 -14.71 -3.74 -1.62
CA ILE A 24 -14.98 -4.78 -0.61
C ILE A 24 -14.58 -4.25 0.77
N ALA A 25 -15.24 -4.74 1.82
CA ALA A 25 -15.10 -4.20 3.18
C ALA A 25 -14.06 -4.91 4.05
N ASP A 26 -13.68 -6.13 3.71
CA ASP A 26 -12.96 -7.06 4.59
C ASP A 26 -11.73 -7.70 3.91
N TYR A 27 -10.99 -6.90 3.16
CA TYR A 27 -9.77 -7.37 2.51
C TYR A 27 -8.66 -7.64 3.54
N SER A 28 -7.98 -8.78 3.40
CA SER A 28 -6.86 -9.17 4.25
C SER A 28 -5.80 -9.93 3.45
N LEU A 29 -4.52 -9.74 3.80
CA LEU A 29 -3.43 -10.54 3.24
C LEU A 29 -3.39 -11.97 3.81
N ASP A 30 -4.08 -12.22 4.92
CA ASP A 30 -4.13 -13.55 5.54
C ASP A 30 -4.72 -14.62 4.61
N GLN A 31 -5.54 -14.21 3.63
CA GLN A 31 -6.08 -15.09 2.60
C GLN A 31 -5.01 -15.78 1.74
N PHE A 32 -3.80 -15.18 1.67
CA PHE A 32 -2.70 -15.72 0.87
C PHE A 32 -1.72 -16.57 1.69
N VAL A 33 -1.82 -16.56 3.01
CA VAL A 33 -0.96 -17.37 3.89
C VAL A 33 -1.23 -18.86 3.62
N GLY A 34 -0.17 -19.60 3.29
CA GLY A 34 -0.25 -20.99 2.87
C GLY A 34 -0.51 -21.19 1.37
N GLU A 35 -0.81 -20.13 0.64
CA GLU A 35 -1.18 -20.18 -0.78
C GLU A 35 -0.08 -19.63 -1.69
N LYS A 36 0.28 -18.36 -1.52
CA LYS A 36 1.27 -17.67 -2.37
C LYS A 36 1.92 -16.49 -1.67
N PRO A 37 3.13 -16.08 -2.12
CA PRO A 37 3.77 -14.86 -1.65
C PRO A 37 3.02 -13.62 -2.15
N VAL A 38 3.22 -12.52 -1.39
CA VAL A 38 2.61 -11.22 -1.67
C VAL A 38 3.68 -10.15 -1.74
N LEU A 39 3.63 -9.32 -2.77
CA LEU A 39 4.34 -8.05 -2.83
C LEU A 39 3.38 -6.96 -2.37
N PHE A 40 3.54 -6.50 -1.13
CA PHE A 40 2.71 -5.49 -0.52
C PHE A 40 3.46 -4.17 -0.46
N PHE A 41 2.94 -3.14 -1.12
CA PHE A 41 3.61 -1.85 -1.14
C PHE A 41 2.69 -0.69 -0.77
N PHE A 42 3.29 0.31 -0.14
CA PHE A 42 2.63 1.54 0.27
C PHE A 42 3.00 2.68 -0.68
N TYR A 43 2.08 3.60 -0.89
CA TYR A 43 2.34 4.86 -1.56
C TYR A 43 1.68 6.01 -0.77
N PRO A 44 2.20 7.24 -0.88
CA PRO A 44 1.78 8.33 0.01
C PRO A 44 0.32 8.72 -0.10
N MET A 45 -0.19 8.95 -1.32
CA MET A 45 -1.52 9.54 -1.47
C MET A 45 -2.03 9.41 -2.91
N ASP A 46 -3.34 9.21 -3.04
CA ASP A 46 -4.06 9.30 -4.31
C ASP A 46 -3.97 10.74 -4.89
N PHE A 47 -4.20 10.87 -6.18
CA PHE A 47 -4.27 12.16 -6.90
C PHE A 47 -2.97 12.98 -6.83
N THR A 48 -1.81 12.31 -6.83
CA THR A 48 -0.49 12.95 -6.87
C THR A 48 0.23 12.68 -8.19
N PHE A 49 1.42 13.30 -8.39
CA PHE A 49 2.12 13.25 -9.68
C PHE A 49 3.10 12.07 -9.81
N VAL A 50 3.73 11.65 -8.72
CA VAL A 50 4.73 10.56 -8.72
C VAL A 50 4.04 9.19 -8.62
N CYS A 51 3.00 9.09 -7.81
CA CYS A 51 2.33 7.83 -7.53
C CYS A 51 1.74 7.14 -8.77
N PRO A 52 1.07 7.84 -9.73
CA PRO A 52 0.56 7.17 -10.92
C PRO A 52 1.63 6.45 -11.74
N THR A 53 2.79 7.08 -11.93
CA THR A 53 3.91 6.52 -12.67
C THR A 53 4.39 5.21 -12.03
N GLU A 54 4.55 5.21 -10.70
CA GLU A 54 4.98 4.05 -9.94
C GLU A 54 3.93 2.93 -9.96
N LEU A 55 2.65 3.28 -9.78
CA LEU A 55 1.54 2.32 -9.82
C LEU A 55 1.44 1.63 -11.18
N PHE A 56 1.59 2.38 -12.28
CA PHE A 56 1.62 1.80 -13.62
C PHE A 56 2.88 0.96 -13.87
N ALA A 57 4.03 1.31 -13.27
CA ALA A 57 5.23 0.49 -13.37
C ALA A 57 4.99 -0.91 -12.78
N PHE A 58 4.29 -1.02 -11.64
CA PHE A 58 3.88 -2.32 -11.08
C PHE A 58 2.85 -3.02 -11.97
N GLN A 59 1.88 -2.29 -12.54
CA GLN A 59 0.88 -2.86 -13.45
C GLN A 59 1.53 -3.41 -14.71
N ASN A 60 2.53 -2.73 -15.27
CA ASN A 60 3.25 -3.18 -16.47
C ASN A 60 4.04 -4.47 -16.22
N LYS A 61 4.40 -4.76 -14.97
CA LYS A 61 5.10 -5.98 -14.55
C LYS A 61 4.17 -7.03 -13.94
N LEU A 62 2.87 -6.75 -13.86
CA LEU A 62 1.92 -7.62 -13.16
C LEU A 62 1.93 -9.04 -13.71
N ALA A 63 1.98 -9.21 -15.03
CA ALA A 63 2.03 -10.54 -15.66
C ALA A 63 3.28 -11.33 -15.25
N GLU A 64 4.42 -10.66 -15.04
CA GLU A 64 5.65 -11.30 -14.58
C GLU A 64 5.54 -11.76 -13.12
N PHE A 65 4.91 -10.96 -12.26
CA PHE A 65 4.62 -11.35 -10.87
C PHE A 65 3.65 -12.53 -10.83
N GLU A 66 2.57 -12.48 -11.59
CA GLU A 66 1.59 -13.56 -11.68
C GLU A 66 2.20 -14.87 -12.21
N ALA A 67 3.09 -14.78 -13.20
CA ALA A 67 3.80 -15.94 -13.74
C ALA A 67 4.71 -16.61 -12.69
N ARG A 68 5.15 -15.86 -11.67
CA ARG A 68 5.92 -16.36 -10.53
C ARG A 68 5.03 -16.72 -9.32
N GLY A 69 3.73 -16.63 -9.47
CA GLY A 69 2.77 -16.91 -8.40
C GLY A 69 2.74 -15.88 -7.29
N VAL A 70 3.16 -14.64 -7.56
CA VAL A 70 3.20 -13.54 -6.58
C VAL A 70 1.99 -12.63 -6.76
N GLU A 71 1.27 -12.39 -5.66
CA GLU A 71 0.18 -11.40 -5.61
C GLU A 71 0.75 -10.00 -5.37
N VAL A 72 0.25 -9.01 -6.09
CA VAL A 72 0.64 -7.59 -5.91
C VAL A 72 -0.52 -6.84 -5.27
N VAL A 73 -0.24 -6.14 -4.18
CA VAL A 73 -1.25 -5.37 -3.42
C VAL A 73 -0.66 -4.02 -3.03
N ALA A 74 -1.40 -2.94 -3.27
CA ALA A 74 -1.01 -1.59 -2.88
C ALA A 74 -1.85 -1.08 -1.70
N CYS A 75 -1.33 -0.11 -0.97
CA CYS A 75 -1.99 0.51 0.17
C CYS A 75 -1.62 1.98 0.28
N SER A 76 -2.58 2.81 0.61
CA SER A 76 -2.36 4.18 1.10
C SER A 76 -3.33 4.51 2.22
N THR A 77 -3.14 5.67 2.86
CA THR A 77 -4.01 6.15 3.95
C THR A 77 -5.30 6.81 3.44
N ASP A 78 -5.55 6.77 2.14
CA ASP A 78 -6.78 7.27 1.53
C ASP A 78 -7.95 6.32 1.77
N THR A 79 -9.17 6.81 1.50
CA THR A 79 -10.39 6.02 1.59
C THR A 79 -10.60 5.14 0.36
N GLU A 80 -11.43 4.11 0.48
CA GLU A 80 -11.83 3.27 -0.66
C GLU A 80 -12.59 4.08 -1.72
N GLN A 81 -13.31 5.13 -1.33
CA GLN A 81 -13.98 6.02 -2.28
C GLN A 81 -12.97 6.84 -3.09
N SER A 82 -11.91 7.32 -2.46
CA SER A 82 -10.81 8.01 -3.13
C SER A 82 -10.13 7.08 -4.15
N HIS A 83 -9.78 5.88 -3.75
CA HIS A 83 -9.22 4.87 -4.64
C HIS A 83 -10.14 4.58 -5.83
N TRP A 84 -11.42 4.37 -5.55
CA TRP A 84 -12.40 4.11 -6.60
C TRP A 84 -12.47 5.27 -7.59
N GLY A 85 -12.58 6.50 -7.10
CA GLY A 85 -12.64 7.71 -7.94
C GLY A 85 -11.41 7.85 -8.84
N TRP A 86 -10.23 7.63 -8.28
CA TRP A 86 -8.98 7.72 -9.02
C TRP A 86 -8.84 6.63 -10.09
N LEU A 87 -9.35 5.43 -9.81
CA LEU A 87 -9.42 4.31 -10.76
C LEU A 87 -10.40 4.56 -11.92
N GLN A 88 -11.35 5.49 -11.79
CA GLN A 88 -12.26 5.87 -12.87
C GLN A 88 -11.69 6.94 -13.80
N MET A 89 -10.67 7.68 -13.35
CA MET A 89 -10.03 8.74 -14.13
C MET A 89 -9.06 8.17 -15.15
N ASP A 90 -9.11 8.71 -16.36
CA ASP A 90 -8.19 8.35 -17.41
C ASP A 90 -6.76 8.80 -17.10
N LYS A 91 -5.78 8.04 -17.57
CA LYS A 91 -4.36 8.34 -17.40
C LYS A 91 -3.99 9.73 -17.93
N SER A 92 -4.61 10.16 -19.03
CA SER A 92 -4.42 11.49 -19.62
C SER A 92 -4.83 12.63 -18.71
N GLU A 93 -5.70 12.36 -17.73
CA GLU A 93 -6.19 13.33 -16.74
C GLU A 93 -5.50 13.17 -15.37
N GLY A 94 -4.46 12.36 -15.30
CA GLY A 94 -3.75 12.07 -14.05
C GLY A 94 -4.35 10.95 -13.22
N GLY A 95 -5.28 10.19 -13.79
CA GLY A 95 -5.91 9.04 -13.14
C GLY A 95 -5.10 7.76 -13.28
N ILE A 96 -5.61 6.70 -12.68
CA ILE A 96 -4.99 5.37 -12.67
C ILE A 96 -5.91 4.29 -13.26
N LYS A 97 -6.83 4.67 -14.13
CA LYS A 97 -7.65 3.71 -14.86
C LYS A 97 -6.76 2.72 -15.60
N GLY A 98 -7.01 1.44 -15.39
CA GLY A 98 -6.19 0.36 -15.93
C GLY A 98 -5.41 -0.42 -14.86
N ILE A 99 -5.30 0.10 -13.64
CA ILE A 99 -4.75 -0.64 -12.50
C ILE A 99 -5.75 -1.71 -12.09
N THR A 100 -5.30 -2.97 -11.99
CA THR A 100 -6.16 -4.12 -11.68
C THR A 100 -5.85 -4.79 -10.34
N TYR A 101 -4.66 -4.60 -9.79
CA TYR A 101 -4.32 -5.15 -8.48
C TYR A 101 -5.05 -4.40 -7.35
N PRO A 102 -5.27 -5.03 -6.19
CA PRO A 102 -6.00 -4.42 -5.08
C PRO A 102 -5.33 -3.15 -4.54
N LEU A 103 -6.15 -2.15 -4.22
CA LEU A 103 -5.75 -0.94 -3.50
C LEU A 103 -6.43 -0.94 -2.13
N VAL A 104 -5.66 -1.16 -1.07
CA VAL A 104 -6.14 -1.19 0.32
C VAL A 104 -6.27 0.22 0.86
N ALA A 105 -7.39 0.49 1.54
CA ALA A 105 -7.68 1.78 2.16
C ALA A 105 -7.33 1.73 3.65
N ASP A 106 -6.15 2.24 4.02
CA ASP A 106 -5.71 2.34 5.41
C ASP A 106 -6.19 3.65 6.05
N THR A 107 -7.49 3.86 6.07
CA THR A 107 -8.12 5.09 6.57
C THR A 107 -7.79 5.36 8.04
N SER A 108 -7.68 4.31 8.85
CA SER A 108 -7.28 4.42 10.25
C SER A 108 -5.79 4.67 10.48
N LYS A 109 -4.96 4.51 9.43
CA LYS A 109 -3.49 4.61 9.45
C LYS A 109 -2.79 3.55 10.31
N THR A 110 -3.54 2.56 10.76
CA THR A 110 -3.01 1.49 11.62
C THR A 110 -2.18 0.47 10.85
N ILE A 111 -2.51 0.22 9.59
CA ILE A 111 -1.71 -0.68 8.73
C ILE A 111 -0.34 -0.04 8.48
N SER A 112 -0.31 1.21 8.05
CA SER A 112 0.95 1.95 7.82
C SER A 112 1.80 2.03 9.09
N ALA A 113 1.18 2.26 10.25
CA ALA A 113 1.87 2.29 11.55
C ALA A 113 2.47 0.93 11.89
N ASN A 114 1.71 -0.16 11.75
CA ASN A 114 2.16 -1.51 12.09
C ASN A 114 3.27 -2.03 11.16
N PHE A 115 3.25 -1.60 9.89
CA PHE A 115 4.34 -1.88 8.96
C PHE A 115 5.53 -0.93 9.12
N GLY A 116 5.44 0.06 10.03
CA GLY A 116 6.55 0.98 10.32
C GLY A 116 6.79 2.04 9.23
N VAL A 117 5.79 2.34 8.41
CA VAL A 117 5.91 3.29 7.28
C VAL A 117 5.06 4.54 7.44
N LEU A 118 4.36 4.72 8.54
CA LEU A 118 3.58 5.94 8.78
C LEU A 118 4.52 7.11 9.09
N ALA A 119 4.37 8.21 8.34
CA ALA A 119 5.18 9.41 8.52
C ALA A 119 4.59 10.33 9.59
N GLY A 120 4.93 10.08 10.83
CA GLY A 120 4.53 10.85 12.00
C GLY A 120 3.88 10.01 13.08
N ASP A 121 3.64 10.66 14.20
CA ASP A 121 2.96 10.09 15.37
C ASP A 121 1.89 11.06 15.85
N TYR A 122 0.86 10.55 16.52
CA TYR A 122 -0.10 11.36 17.25
C TYR A 122 0.41 11.61 18.66
N GLU A 123 0.28 12.84 19.12
CA GLU A 123 0.67 13.30 20.45
C GLU A 123 -0.45 14.16 21.05
N LEU A 124 -0.43 14.37 22.36
CA LEU A 124 -1.27 15.34 23.04
C LEU A 124 -0.45 16.60 23.33
N ASP A 125 -1.02 17.76 23.07
CA ASP A 125 -0.44 19.05 23.48
C ASP A 125 -0.70 19.34 24.96
N GLU A 126 -0.20 20.48 25.43
CA GLU A 126 -0.36 20.93 26.83
C GLU A 126 -1.83 21.15 27.28
N ASN A 127 -2.78 21.15 26.34
CA ASN A 127 -4.21 21.33 26.58
C ASN A 127 -5.03 20.04 26.30
N ASP A 128 -4.34 18.89 26.22
CA ASP A 128 -4.92 17.58 25.86
C ASP A 128 -5.58 17.53 24.47
N ASN A 129 -5.18 18.41 23.55
CA ASN A 129 -5.61 18.31 22.17
C ASN A 129 -4.68 17.36 21.41
N MET A 130 -5.26 16.55 20.54
CA MET A 130 -4.49 15.66 19.68
C MET A 130 -3.81 16.48 18.57
N CYS A 131 -2.51 16.29 18.42
CA CYS A 131 -1.71 16.84 17.32
C CYS A 131 -0.88 15.73 16.66
N ALA A 132 -0.36 16.02 15.47
CA ALA A 132 0.46 15.10 14.71
C ALA A 132 1.86 15.68 14.50
N THR A 133 2.89 14.83 14.57
CA THR A 133 4.30 15.23 14.37
C THR A 133 4.71 15.24 12.90
N GLY A 134 3.88 14.70 12.00
CA GLY A 134 4.16 14.63 10.56
C GLY A 134 2.87 14.60 9.73
N PRO A 135 2.98 14.39 8.43
CA PRO A 135 1.83 14.46 7.52
C PRO A 135 0.84 13.30 7.68
N MET A 136 1.18 12.28 8.44
CA MET A 136 0.34 11.11 8.72
C MET A 136 -0.11 10.36 7.45
N ILE A 137 0.78 10.24 6.50
CA ILE A 137 0.65 9.43 5.29
C ILE A 137 1.78 8.40 5.24
N ALA A 138 1.67 7.41 4.36
CA ALA A 138 2.68 6.36 4.27
C ALA A 138 3.90 6.80 3.46
N TYR A 139 5.11 6.47 3.97
CA TYR A 139 6.30 6.42 3.13
C TYR A 139 6.13 5.38 2.02
N ARG A 140 7.00 5.42 1.02
CA ARG A 140 7.01 4.44 -0.08
C ARG A 140 7.66 3.13 0.39
N GLY A 141 6.92 2.40 1.22
CA GLY A 141 7.32 1.10 1.72
C GLY A 141 6.99 -0.02 0.74
N LEU A 142 7.81 -1.07 0.72
CA LEU A 142 7.58 -2.28 -0.05
C LEU A 142 8.02 -3.47 0.78
N PHE A 143 7.18 -4.49 0.84
CA PHE A 143 7.41 -5.70 1.63
C PHE A 143 7.15 -6.93 0.77
N LEU A 144 8.14 -7.78 0.62
CA LEU A 144 7.96 -9.10 0.04
C LEU A 144 7.67 -10.09 1.17
N ILE A 145 6.46 -10.64 1.17
CA ILE A 145 5.95 -11.57 2.18
C ILE A 145 5.86 -12.94 1.54
N ASP A 146 6.50 -13.94 2.15
CA ASP A 146 6.45 -15.31 1.62
C ASP A 146 5.09 -15.98 1.87
N LYS A 147 4.90 -17.17 1.32
CA LYS A 147 3.64 -17.90 1.47
C LYS A 147 3.33 -18.34 2.91
N ASN A 148 4.30 -18.27 3.82
CA ASN A 148 4.10 -18.54 5.25
C ASN A 148 3.75 -17.28 6.05
N GLY A 149 3.66 -16.11 5.38
CA GLY A 149 3.36 -14.84 6.00
C GLY A 149 4.56 -14.13 6.61
N ILE A 150 5.78 -14.57 6.29
CA ILE A 150 7.03 -14.00 6.82
C ILE A 150 7.59 -12.98 5.84
N VAL A 151 7.96 -11.80 6.33
CA VAL A 151 8.60 -10.76 5.53
C VAL A 151 10.02 -11.19 5.18
N GLN A 152 10.33 -11.28 3.89
CA GLN A 152 11.64 -11.68 3.38
C GLN A 152 12.50 -10.50 2.95
N HIS A 153 11.86 -9.38 2.57
CA HIS A 153 12.55 -8.21 2.06
C HIS A 153 11.70 -6.97 2.31
N GLN A 154 12.34 -5.83 2.59
CA GLN A 154 11.66 -4.55 2.70
C GLN A 154 12.53 -3.42 2.16
N ILE A 155 11.87 -2.44 1.52
CA ILE A 155 12.44 -1.17 1.08
C ILE A 155 11.53 -0.07 1.62
N VAL A 156 12.11 1.02 2.15
CA VAL A 156 11.35 2.19 2.54
C VAL A 156 12.02 3.44 2.00
N ASN A 157 11.36 4.12 1.07
CA ASN A 157 11.84 5.36 0.48
C ASN A 157 11.03 6.55 0.98
N ASN A 158 11.68 7.72 1.04
CA ASN A 158 11.00 8.98 1.31
C ASN A 158 10.10 9.38 0.12
N PHE A 159 9.18 10.30 0.34
CA PHE A 159 8.10 10.69 -0.59
C PHE A 159 8.55 11.00 -2.02
N PRO A 160 9.63 11.79 -2.25
CA PRO A 160 10.04 12.15 -3.60
C PRO A 160 10.79 11.03 -4.34
N LEU A 161 11.23 10.00 -3.63
CA LEU A 161 12.06 8.93 -4.19
C LEU A 161 11.20 7.73 -4.58
N GLY A 162 10.83 7.64 -5.85
CA GLY A 162 10.13 6.47 -6.41
C GLY A 162 10.98 5.19 -6.34
N ARG A 163 10.32 4.05 -6.40
CA ARG A 163 10.97 2.73 -6.36
C ARG A 163 11.27 2.25 -7.77
N ASN A 164 12.35 1.48 -7.91
CA ASN A 164 12.66 0.78 -9.13
C ASN A 164 11.95 -0.60 -9.12
N VAL A 165 10.96 -0.77 -9.97
CA VAL A 165 10.17 -2.01 -10.04
C VAL A 165 10.96 -3.17 -10.67
N ASP A 166 12.02 -2.87 -11.42
CA ASP A 166 12.88 -3.89 -12.01
C ASP A 166 13.84 -4.52 -10.99
N GLU A 167 14.09 -3.87 -9.87
CA GLU A 167 14.92 -4.35 -8.77
C GLU A 167 14.27 -5.51 -8.01
#